data_22c1d7f15afc73020b33723e9887399e
#
_entry.id   22c1d7f15afc73020b33723e9887399e
#
_cell.length_a   1.000
_cell.length_b   1.000
_cell.length_c   1.000
_cell.angle_alpha   90.00
_cell.angle_beta   90.00
_cell.angle_gamma   90.00
#
_symmetry.space_group_name_H-M   'P 1'
#
loop_
_entity.id
_entity.type
_entity.pdbx_description
1 polymer ?
#
loop_
_entity_poly.entity_id
_entity_poly.type
_entity_poly.pdbx_seq_one_letter_code
_entity_poly.pdbx_strand_id
1 'polypeptide(L)'
;MIRTSVPRERAHTLTVLVAFLITFFVMLGMLVSVCRTKAREAELEEAARVAVRLTRSLTLSGGESHLVYTGAYATMADARLGASRYANRGAAGYLYESDGAFLAVGSAYAAASDARAAAARLREQGIDAGVVSARFSGLSVTMTATDAQIDAFERGYRALTACEDALTDLAERLDADALTPANAKNECALAAYELKTARDDLTKAVGDHGERLTRGLSDRLDAARKTVSALTGGPADARYFASAVRTARLELFFAREAFLSNFSGG
;
A
#
# COMPACT_ATOMS: atom_id res chain seq x y z
N MET A 1 -5.61 -82.37 3.98
CA MET A 1 -5.39 -80.97 4.29
C MET A 1 -3.91 -80.67 4.09
N ILE A 2 -3.48 -80.14 2.98
CA ILE A 2 -2.08 -79.79 2.73
C ILE A 2 -1.96 -78.27 2.98
N ARG A 3 -1.32 -77.89 4.12
CA ARG A 3 -0.95 -76.48 4.37
C ARG A 3 0.36 -76.20 3.67
N THR A 4 0.27 -75.48 2.54
CA THR A 4 1.44 -74.89 1.89
C THR A 4 1.86 -73.64 2.64
N SER A 5 2.92 -73.77 3.48
CA SER A 5 3.60 -72.62 4.07
C SER A 5 4.39 -71.86 3.04
N VAL A 6 3.93 -70.69 2.62
CA VAL A 6 4.71 -69.76 1.79
C VAL A 6 5.91 -69.30 2.60
N PRO A 7 7.15 -69.41 2.10
CA PRO A 7 8.34 -68.99 2.85
C PRO A 7 8.35 -67.49 3.12
N ARG A 8 8.44 -67.12 4.38
CA ARG A 8 8.39 -65.74 4.90
C ARG A 8 9.43 -64.81 4.27
N GLU A 9 10.54 -65.32 3.77
CA GLU A 9 11.61 -64.56 3.09
C GLU A 9 11.15 -63.95 1.73
N ARG A 10 10.27 -64.62 0.98
CA ARG A 10 9.77 -64.09 -0.30
C ARG A 10 8.81 -62.91 -0.12
N ALA A 11 8.13 -62.85 1.00
CA ALA A 11 7.22 -61.76 1.31
C ALA A 11 8.00 -60.46 1.65
N HIS A 12 9.12 -60.54 2.38
CA HIS A 12 9.97 -59.39 2.69
C HIS A 12 10.65 -58.82 1.45
N THR A 13 11.16 -59.66 0.56
CA THR A 13 11.81 -59.24 -0.69
C THR A 13 10.82 -58.51 -1.62
N LEU A 14 9.58 -58.99 -1.67
CA LEU A 14 8.52 -58.35 -2.48
C LEU A 14 8.14 -56.97 -1.92
N THR A 15 8.01 -56.86 -0.59
CA THR A 15 7.68 -55.59 0.08
C THR A 15 8.75 -54.54 -0.11
N VAL A 16 10.03 -54.92 -0.01
CA VAL A 16 11.18 -54.02 -0.24
C VAL A 16 11.21 -53.55 -1.71
N LEU A 17 10.96 -54.46 -2.63
CA LEU A 17 10.94 -54.12 -4.08
C LEU A 17 9.80 -53.19 -4.45
N VAL A 18 8.62 -53.38 -3.86
CA VAL A 18 7.47 -52.46 -4.05
C VAL A 18 7.72 -51.08 -3.44
N ALA A 19 8.31 -51.05 -2.23
CA ALA A 19 8.67 -49.77 -1.59
C ALA A 19 9.71 -49.02 -2.41
N PHE A 20 10.71 -49.70 -2.97
CA PHE A 20 11.73 -49.11 -3.82
C PHE A 20 11.14 -48.54 -5.14
N LEU A 21 10.21 -49.31 -5.76
CA LEU A 21 9.47 -48.88 -6.94
C LEU A 21 8.64 -47.59 -6.70
N ILE A 22 7.91 -47.54 -5.58
CA ILE A 22 7.10 -46.38 -5.20
C ILE A 22 8.00 -45.16 -5.00
N THR A 23 9.11 -45.32 -4.25
CA THR A 23 10.07 -44.22 -4.00
C THR A 23 10.70 -43.73 -5.31
N PHE A 24 11.04 -44.66 -6.21
CA PHE A 24 11.60 -44.32 -7.51
C PHE A 24 10.61 -43.54 -8.39
N PHE A 25 9.33 -43.93 -8.44
CA PHE A 25 8.31 -43.21 -9.19
C PHE A 25 7.97 -41.86 -8.59
N VAL A 26 8.00 -41.71 -7.26
CA VAL A 26 7.83 -40.41 -6.59
C VAL A 26 9.01 -39.47 -6.92
N MET A 27 10.22 -39.96 -6.83
CA MET A 27 11.41 -39.20 -7.22
C MET A 27 11.41 -38.81 -8.69
N LEU A 28 11.02 -39.72 -9.59
CA LEU A 28 10.90 -39.45 -11.03
C LEU A 28 9.83 -38.39 -11.30
N GLY A 29 8.69 -38.48 -10.62
CA GLY A 29 7.61 -37.49 -10.70
C GLY A 29 8.04 -36.10 -10.23
N MET A 30 8.78 -36.02 -9.13
CA MET A 30 9.39 -34.76 -8.66
C MET A 30 10.40 -34.19 -9.67
N LEU A 31 11.27 -35.02 -10.23
CA LEU A 31 12.25 -34.60 -11.23
C LEU A 31 11.58 -34.04 -12.49
N VAL A 32 10.55 -34.73 -13.00
CA VAL A 32 9.77 -34.27 -14.17
C VAL A 32 9.03 -32.97 -13.85
N SER A 33 8.52 -32.81 -12.63
CA SER A 33 7.87 -31.56 -12.20
C SER A 33 8.85 -30.39 -12.17
N VAL A 34 10.03 -30.58 -11.60
CA VAL A 34 11.09 -29.54 -11.56
C VAL A 34 11.60 -29.20 -12.98
N CYS A 35 11.75 -30.18 -13.86
CA CYS A 35 12.13 -29.92 -15.25
C CYS A 35 11.05 -29.16 -16.03
N ARG A 36 9.76 -29.45 -15.78
CA ARG A 36 8.66 -28.72 -16.41
C ARG A 36 8.54 -27.29 -15.91
N THR A 37 8.76 -27.03 -14.63
CA THR A 37 8.78 -25.65 -14.10
C THR A 37 9.93 -24.85 -14.69
N LYS A 38 11.15 -25.40 -14.74
CA LYS A 38 12.30 -24.73 -15.37
C LYS A 38 12.13 -24.51 -16.88
N ALA A 39 11.55 -25.45 -17.61
CA ALA A 39 11.27 -25.26 -19.02
C ALA A 39 10.22 -24.15 -19.25
N ARG A 40 9.21 -24.05 -18.38
CA ARG A 40 8.18 -23.01 -18.46
C ARG A 40 8.74 -21.63 -18.05
N GLU A 41 9.64 -21.60 -17.11
CA GLU A 41 10.37 -20.36 -16.73
C GLU A 41 11.27 -19.90 -17.89
N ALA A 42 11.99 -20.80 -18.56
CA ALA A 42 12.80 -20.48 -19.72
C ALA A 42 11.98 -20.01 -20.93
N GLU A 43 10.81 -20.62 -21.20
CA GLU A 43 9.87 -20.16 -22.22
C GLU A 43 9.29 -18.77 -21.89
N LEU A 44 8.99 -18.49 -20.62
CA LEU A 44 8.53 -17.18 -20.16
C LEU A 44 9.64 -16.12 -20.26
N GLU A 45 10.87 -16.48 -19.94
CA GLU A 45 12.03 -15.57 -20.10
C GLU A 45 12.32 -15.31 -21.60
N GLU A 46 12.18 -16.29 -22.46
CA GLU A 46 12.38 -16.12 -23.91
C GLU A 46 11.23 -15.32 -24.54
N ALA A 47 9.98 -15.56 -24.12
CA ALA A 47 8.84 -14.75 -24.51
C ALA A 47 8.98 -13.30 -24.00
N ALA A 48 9.51 -13.08 -22.81
CA ALA A 48 9.79 -11.75 -22.27
C ALA A 48 10.92 -11.03 -23.04
N ARG A 49 11.90 -11.77 -23.56
CA ARG A 49 12.98 -11.21 -24.41
C ARG A 49 12.48 -10.79 -25.81
N VAL A 50 11.44 -11.44 -26.31
CA VAL A 50 10.81 -11.13 -27.62
C VAL A 50 9.70 -10.08 -27.46
N ALA A 51 9.27 -9.76 -26.24
CA ALA A 51 8.24 -8.75 -26.01
C ALA A 51 8.71 -7.38 -26.54
N VAL A 52 7.95 -6.84 -27.47
CA VAL A 52 8.21 -5.51 -28.05
C VAL A 52 8.22 -4.47 -26.92
N ARG A 53 9.37 -3.82 -26.73
CA ARG A 53 9.47 -2.68 -25.83
C ARG A 53 8.93 -1.44 -26.50
N LEU A 54 8.03 -0.77 -25.83
CA LEU A 54 7.44 0.49 -26.26
C LEU A 54 8.00 1.61 -25.39
N THR A 55 8.13 2.78 -25.99
CA THR A 55 8.44 3.99 -25.25
C THR A 55 7.15 4.80 -25.12
N ARG A 56 6.68 4.99 -23.88
CA ARG A 56 5.47 5.74 -23.57
C ARG A 56 5.77 6.82 -22.54
N SER A 57 5.24 8.02 -22.77
CA SER A 57 5.24 9.08 -21.76
C SER A 57 4.04 8.93 -20.85
N LEU A 58 4.29 8.89 -19.55
CA LEU A 58 3.28 8.76 -18.49
C LEU A 58 3.25 10.04 -17.67
N THR A 59 2.05 10.49 -17.31
CA THR A 59 1.87 11.61 -16.40
C THR A 59 1.40 11.10 -15.05
N LEU A 60 2.24 11.23 -14.04
CA LEU A 60 1.90 10.97 -12.66
C LEU A 60 1.30 12.24 -12.06
N SER A 61 0.07 12.19 -11.60
CA SER A 61 -0.61 13.36 -11.05
C SER A 61 0.06 13.85 -9.77
N GLY A 62 0.20 15.15 -9.62
CA GLY A 62 0.55 15.79 -8.36
C GLY A 62 -0.61 15.75 -7.36
N GLY A 63 -0.47 16.49 -6.28
CA GLY A 63 -1.50 16.57 -5.24
C GLY A 63 -1.59 17.96 -4.64
N GLU A 64 -2.77 18.29 -4.15
CA GLU A 64 -3.03 19.46 -3.32
C GLU A 64 -3.90 19.05 -2.15
N SER A 65 -3.57 19.55 -0.96
CA SER A 65 -4.36 19.34 0.25
C SER A 65 -4.31 20.59 1.11
N HIS A 66 -5.47 20.96 1.67
CA HIS A 66 -5.58 22.10 2.58
C HIS A 66 -5.63 21.58 4.00
N LEU A 67 -4.50 21.76 4.71
CA LEU A 67 -4.28 21.24 6.05
C LEU A 67 -4.84 22.24 7.07
N VAL A 68 -5.70 21.75 7.96
CA VAL A 68 -6.17 22.51 9.12
C VAL A 68 -5.29 22.14 10.30
N TYR A 69 -4.54 23.12 10.81
CA TYR A 69 -3.71 22.94 12.01
C TYR A 69 -4.37 23.55 13.25
N THR A 70 -4.04 23.01 14.42
CA THR A 70 -4.60 23.38 15.73
C THR A 70 -3.55 24.02 16.64
N GLY A 71 -2.49 24.54 16.07
CA GLY A 71 -1.40 25.23 16.72
C GLY A 71 -0.12 25.22 15.88
N ALA A 72 0.65 26.32 15.98
CA ALA A 72 1.96 26.45 15.38
C ALA A 72 3.01 26.59 16.50
N TYR A 73 4.10 25.87 16.40
CA TYR A 73 5.10 25.74 17.48
C TYR A 73 6.51 25.95 16.91
N ALA A 74 7.35 26.56 17.74
CA ALA A 74 8.76 26.78 17.39
C ALA A 74 9.60 25.49 17.46
N THR A 75 9.15 24.50 18.25
CA THR A 75 9.87 23.21 18.38
C THR A 75 9.01 22.03 18.06
N MET A 76 9.63 20.99 17.54
CA MET A 76 8.96 19.72 17.26
C MET A 76 8.41 19.06 18.53
N ALA A 77 9.07 19.25 19.68
CA ALA A 77 8.63 18.67 20.94
C ALA A 77 7.29 19.29 21.39
N ASP A 78 7.16 20.63 21.32
CA ASP A 78 5.93 21.34 21.67
C ASP A 78 4.81 20.99 20.67
N ALA A 79 5.14 20.87 19.38
CA ALA A 79 4.18 20.46 18.35
C ALA A 79 3.64 19.06 18.61
N ARG A 80 4.49 18.10 19.01
CA ARG A 80 4.05 16.74 19.39
C ARG A 80 3.10 16.77 20.59
N LEU A 81 3.41 17.57 21.60
CA LEU A 81 2.55 17.72 22.77
C LEU A 81 1.20 18.36 22.38
N GLY A 82 1.21 19.38 21.52
CA GLY A 82 0.03 20.00 20.96
C GLY A 82 -0.81 19.04 20.15
N ALA A 83 -0.19 18.32 19.23
CA ALA A 83 -0.85 17.32 18.36
C ALA A 83 -1.53 16.21 19.18
N SER A 84 -0.87 15.69 20.22
CA SER A 84 -1.41 14.62 21.07
C SER A 84 -2.68 15.04 21.83
N ARG A 85 -2.81 16.31 22.21
CA ARG A 85 -4.00 16.84 22.90
C ARG A 85 -5.26 16.76 22.05
N TYR A 86 -5.10 16.96 20.74
CA TYR A 86 -6.22 16.97 19.80
C TYR A 86 -6.45 15.62 19.13
N ALA A 87 -5.43 14.75 19.04
CA ALA A 87 -5.59 13.39 18.57
C ALA A 87 -6.63 12.61 19.39
N ASN A 88 -6.67 12.82 20.70
CA ASN A 88 -7.68 12.26 21.61
C ASN A 88 -9.10 12.79 21.37
N ARG A 89 -9.25 13.80 20.52
CA ARG A 89 -10.54 14.39 20.11
C ARG A 89 -10.89 14.12 18.65
N GLY A 90 -10.15 13.22 17.99
CA GLY A 90 -10.36 12.84 16.61
C GLY A 90 -9.52 13.57 15.57
N ALA A 91 -8.61 14.50 15.99
CA ALA A 91 -7.67 15.11 15.06
C ALA A 91 -6.60 14.12 14.60
N ALA A 92 -6.01 14.34 13.41
CA ALA A 92 -4.95 13.46 12.87
C ALA A 92 -3.71 13.40 13.79
N GLY A 93 -3.36 14.48 14.46
CA GLY A 93 -2.13 14.54 15.26
C GLY A 93 -0.85 14.49 14.42
N TYR A 94 -0.95 14.79 13.12
CA TYR A 94 0.17 14.81 12.19
C TYR A 94 0.99 16.09 12.35
N LEU A 95 2.31 16.00 12.18
CA LEU A 95 3.19 17.16 12.24
C LEU A 95 3.63 17.57 10.84
N TYR A 96 3.43 18.82 10.51
CA TYR A 96 3.86 19.42 9.26
C TYR A 96 4.76 20.62 9.51
N GLU A 97 5.90 20.68 8.85
CA GLU A 97 6.83 21.82 8.93
C GLU A 97 6.53 22.80 7.80
N SER A 98 6.29 24.06 8.14
CA SER A 98 6.08 25.14 7.19
C SER A 98 6.64 26.43 7.74
N ASP A 99 7.39 27.17 6.93
CA ASP A 99 7.96 28.48 7.25
C ASP A 99 8.73 28.55 8.59
N GLY A 100 9.45 27.45 8.91
CA GLY A 100 10.24 27.33 10.13
C GLY A 100 9.42 27.09 11.41
N ALA A 101 8.12 26.81 11.28
CA ALA A 101 7.26 26.40 12.37
C ALA A 101 6.78 24.95 12.19
N PHE A 102 6.54 24.27 13.32
CA PHE A 102 5.93 22.93 13.33
C PHE A 102 4.44 23.06 13.60
N LEU A 103 3.63 22.66 12.64
CA LEU A 103 2.18 22.73 12.71
C LEU A 103 1.60 21.39 13.19
N ALA A 104 0.74 21.45 14.21
CA ALA A 104 -0.04 20.30 14.65
C ALA A 104 -1.29 20.17 13.77
N VAL A 105 -1.24 19.34 12.72
CA VAL A 105 -2.32 19.16 11.76
C VAL A 105 -3.40 18.26 12.34
N GLY A 106 -4.62 18.76 12.35
CA GLY A 106 -5.80 18.05 12.84
C GLY A 106 -6.59 17.34 11.73
N SER A 107 -6.65 17.93 10.55
CA SER A 107 -7.38 17.39 9.41
C SER A 107 -6.86 17.97 8.10
N ALA A 108 -7.30 17.39 6.97
CA ALA A 108 -6.95 17.86 5.65
C ALA A 108 -8.15 17.73 4.71
N TYR A 109 -8.30 18.68 3.81
CA TYR A 109 -9.44 18.84 2.91
C TYR A 109 -8.96 18.99 1.47
N ALA A 110 -9.78 18.53 0.53
CA ALA A 110 -9.54 18.75 -0.89
C ALA A 110 -9.84 20.20 -1.30
N ALA A 111 -10.88 20.82 -0.69
CA ALA A 111 -11.27 22.18 -0.99
C ALA A 111 -10.81 23.16 0.11
N ALA A 112 -10.25 24.31 -0.31
CA ALA A 112 -9.83 25.37 0.61
C ALA A 112 -11.00 26.01 1.37
N SER A 113 -12.21 26.03 0.80
CA SER A 113 -13.42 26.51 1.44
C SER A 113 -13.74 25.69 2.70
N ASP A 114 -13.66 24.35 2.57
CA ASP A 114 -14.04 23.42 3.65
C ASP A 114 -12.99 23.45 4.77
N ALA A 115 -11.72 23.54 4.41
CA ALA A 115 -10.64 23.74 5.38
C ALA A 115 -10.82 25.05 6.16
N ARG A 116 -11.16 26.17 5.49
CA ARG A 116 -11.40 27.44 6.15
C ARG A 116 -12.62 27.40 7.07
N ALA A 117 -13.71 26.76 6.63
CA ALA A 117 -14.90 26.58 7.43
C ALA A 117 -14.62 25.73 8.68
N ALA A 118 -13.83 24.67 8.55
CA ALA A 118 -13.40 23.84 9.68
C ALA A 118 -12.52 24.63 10.65
N ALA A 119 -11.53 25.39 10.16
CA ALA A 119 -10.70 26.23 11.00
C ALA A 119 -11.48 27.33 11.72
N ALA A 120 -12.50 27.93 11.08
CA ALA A 120 -13.37 28.91 11.70
C ALA A 120 -14.16 28.31 12.89
N ARG A 121 -14.76 27.14 12.69
CA ARG A 121 -15.46 26.41 13.77
C ARG A 121 -14.56 26.08 14.95
N LEU A 122 -13.31 25.71 14.70
CA LEU A 122 -12.34 25.44 15.77
C LEU A 122 -12.00 26.72 16.54
N ARG A 123 -11.84 27.86 15.85
CA ARG A 123 -11.61 29.16 16.52
C ARG A 123 -12.78 29.62 17.37
N GLU A 124 -14.01 29.39 16.93
CA GLU A 124 -15.21 29.64 17.75
C GLU A 124 -15.23 28.80 19.03
N GLN A 125 -14.57 27.64 19.03
CA GLN A 125 -14.37 26.80 20.21
C GLN A 125 -13.13 27.19 21.05
N GLY A 126 -12.47 28.28 20.72
CA GLY A 126 -11.27 28.77 21.43
C GLY A 126 -9.99 28.02 21.09
N ILE A 127 -9.96 27.28 19.98
CA ILE A 127 -8.77 26.58 19.49
C ILE A 127 -8.06 27.49 18.49
N ASP A 128 -6.76 27.69 18.67
CA ASP A 128 -5.93 28.40 17.70
C ASP A 128 -5.73 27.54 16.46
N ALA A 129 -6.57 27.77 15.45
CA ALA A 129 -6.60 27.00 14.22
C ALA A 129 -6.36 27.87 12.99
N GLY A 130 -5.63 27.34 12.02
CA GLY A 130 -5.42 27.98 10.74
C GLY A 130 -5.39 26.96 9.61
N VAL A 131 -5.16 27.45 8.38
CA VAL A 131 -5.09 26.64 7.17
C VAL A 131 -3.77 26.91 6.48
N VAL A 132 -3.11 25.85 6.06
CA VAL A 132 -1.95 25.89 5.16
C VAL A 132 -2.20 24.93 3.98
N SER A 133 -1.78 25.34 2.78
CA SER A 133 -1.90 24.48 1.59
C SER A 133 -0.59 23.71 1.39
N ALA A 134 -0.67 22.40 1.32
CA ALA A 134 0.40 21.53 0.88
C ALA A 134 0.14 21.16 -0.57
N ARG A 135 1.09 21.44 -1.47
CA ARG A 135 0.96 21.18 -2.90
C ARG A 135 2.27 20.62 -3.43
N PHE A 136 2.17 19.61 -4.29
CA PHE A 136 3.30 19.11 -5.06
C PHE A 136 2.90 18.87 -6.52
N SER A 137 3.86 19.10 -7.40
CA SER A 137 3.66 18.97 -8.85
C SER A 137 3.60 17.51 -9.27
N GLY A 138 2.86 17.24 -10.33
CA GLY A 138 2.95 15.96 -11.03
C GLY A 138 4.30 15.79 -11.72
N LEU A 139 4.57 14.59 -12.18
CA LEU A 139 5.80 14.19 -12.86
C LEU A 139 5.47 13.53 -14.20
N SER A 140 6.09 14.00 -15.29
CA SER A 140 6.10 13.28 -16.56
C SER A 140 7.32 12.39 -16.63
N VAL A 141 7.10 11.09 -16.84
CA VAL A 141 8.17 10.10 -16.98
C VAL A 141 8.06 9.40 -18.32
N THR A 142 9.19 9.18 -18.98
CA THR A 142 9.24 8.35 -20.19
C THR A 142 9.73 6.96 -19.82
N MET A 143 8.88 5.96 -20.03
CA MET A 143 9.21 4.56 -19.78
C MET A 143 9.42 3.81 -21.09
N THR A 144 10.51 3.04 -21.17
CA THR A 144 10.76 2.07 -22.25
C THR A 144 10.64 0.68 -21.66
N ALA A 145 9.47 0.08 -21.83
CA ALA A 145 9.13 -1.20 -21.22
C ALA A 145 8.10 -1.96 -22.09
N THR A 146 7.71 -3.15 -21.69
CA THR A 146 6.58 -3.83 -22.34
C THR A 146 5.26 -3.17 -21.96
N ASP A 147 4.23 -3.30 -22.79
CA ASP A 147 2.90 -2.78 -22.52
C ASP A 147 2.38 -3.24 -21.14
N ALA A 148 2.54 -4.51 -20.82
CA ALA A 148 2.13 -5.07 -19.53
C ALA A 148 2.84 -4.40 -18.34
N GLN A 149 4.12 -4.05 -18.48
CA GLN A 149 4.89 -3.36 -17.43
C GLN A 149 4.43 -1.92 -17.25
N ILE A 150 4.18 -1.22 -18.35
CA ILE A 150 3.67 0.17 -18.33
C ILE A 150 2.29 0.20 -17.69
N ASP A 151 1.38 -0.68 -18.13
CA ASP A 151 0.03 -0.75 -17.58
C ASP A 151 -0.01 -1.15 -16.10
N ALA A 152 0.88 -2.06 -15.68
CA ALA A 152 1.00 -2.42 -14.26
C ALA A 152 1.51 -1.24 -13.41
N PHE A 153 2.46 -0.46 -13.94
CA PHE A 153 2.95 0.75 -13.29
C PHE A 153 1.85 1.81 -13.15
N GLU A 154 1.10 2.10 -14.22
CA GLU A 154 -0.02 3.04 -14.20
C GLU A 154 -1.12 2.61 -13.21
N ARG A 155 -1.47 1.31 -13.20
CA ARG A 155 -2.44 0.77 -12.22
C ARG A 155 -1.94 0.91 -10.80
N GLY A 156 -0.64 0.62 -10.55
CA GLY A 156 -0.03 0.78 -9.24
C GLY A 156 -0.10 2.23 -8.74
N TYR A 157 0.24 3.20 -9.59
CA TYR A 157 0.15 4.60 -9.21
C TYR A 157 -1.29 5.05 -8.96
N ARG A 158 -2.23 4.62 -9.81
CA ARG A 158 -3.68 4.87 -9.62
C ARG A 158 -4.20 4.28 -8.32
N ALA A 159 -3.75 3.09 -7.93
CA ALA A 159 -4.16 2.47 -6.67
C ALA A 159 -3.74 3.29 -5.44
N LEU A 160 -2.57 3.96 -5.48
CA LEU A 160 -2.16 4.89 -4.41
C LEU A 160 -3.11 6.09 -4.30
N THR A 161 -3.41 6.74 -5.43
CA THR A 161 -4.30 7.92 -5.43
C THR A 161 -5.72 7.55 -5.02
N ALA A 162 -6.26 6.45 -5.53
CA ALA A 162 -7.58 5.96 -5.15
C ALA A 162 -7.68 5.61 -3.66
N CYS A 163 -6.60 5.10 -3.07
CA CYS A 163 -6.55 4.83 -1.64
C CYS A 163 -6.58 6.13 -0.81
N GLU A 164 -5.88 7.19 -1.23
CA GLU A 164 -5.96 8.50 -0.57
C GLU A 164 -7.37 9.07 -0.62
N ASP A 165 -8.03 8.98 -1.77
CA ASP A 165 -9.41 9.45 -1.95
C ASP A 165 -10.39 8.64 -1.07
N ALA A 166 -10.22 7.32 -1.02
CA ALA A 166 -11.03 6.45 -0.16
C ALA A 166 -10.87 6.79 1.32
N LEU A 167 -9.65 7.05 1.80
CA LEU A 167 -9.43 7.46 3.19
C LEU A 167 -10.02 8.85 3.48
N THR A 168 -10.11 9.75 2.48
CA THR A 168 -10.75 11.06 2.61
C THR A 168 -12.25 10.89 2.80
N ASP A 169 -12.91 10.15 1.89
CA ASP A 169 -14.35 9.83 2.00
C ASP A 169 -14.69 9.14 3.33
N LEU A 170 -13.84 8.22 3.73
CA LEU A 170 -14.00 7.46 4.96
C LEU A 170 -13.95 8.36 6.21
N ALA A 171 -13.03 9.34 6.24
CA ALA A 171 -12.95 10.31 7.31
C ALA A 171 -14.19 11.23 7.36
N GLU A 172 -14.67 11.69 6.21
CA GLU A 172 -15.86 12.54 6.10
C GLU A 172 -17.12 11.80 6.56
N ARG A 173 -17.29 10.54 6.17
CA ARG A 173 -18.45 9.70 6.56
C ARG A 173 -18.42 9.33 8.03
N LEU A 174 -17.25 9.17 8.63
CA LEU A 174 -17.11 8.98 10.08
C LEU A 174 -17.50 10.24 10.84
N ASP A 175 -17.13 11.43 10.34
CA ASP A 175 -17.47 12.72 10.96
C ASP A 175 -18.96 13.04 10.89
N ALA A 176 -19.61 12.57 9.84
CA ALA A 176 -21.05 12.73 9.64
C ALA A 176 -21.88 11.66 10.38
N ASP A 177 -21.25 10.80 11.19
CA ASP A 177 -21.87 9.62 11.81
C ASP A 177 -22.60 8.71 10.78
N ALA A 178 -22.23 8.81 9.49
CA ALA A 178 -22.79 8.03 8.40
C ALA A 178 -22.15 6.64 8.26
N LEU A 179 -21.07 6.38 8.99
CA LEU A 179 -20.33 5.13 8.93
C LEU A 179 -19.88 4.70 10.33
N THR A 180 -20.08 3.42 10.66
CA THR A 180 -19.56 2.86 11.90
C THR A 180 -18.08 2.47 11.76
N PRO A 181 -17.29 2.50 12.85
CA PRO A 181 -15.89 2.03 12.80
C PRO A 181 -15.73 0.59 12.30
N ALA A 182 -16.71 -0.28 12.58
CA ALA A 182 -16.68 -1.66 12.10
C ALA A 182 -16.77 -1.74 10.57
N ASN A 183 -17.69 -1.00 9.96
CA ASN A 183 -17.83 -0.93 8.51
C ASN A 183 -16.61 -0.23 7.86
N ALA A 184 -16.13 0.84 8.48
CA ALA A 184 -14.93 1.54 8.03
C ALA A 184 -13.67 0.63 8.01
N LYS A 185 -13.52 -0.26 8.98
CA LYS A 185 -12.45 -1.27 9.00
C LYS A 185 -12.55 -2.25 7.83
N ASN A 186 -13.76 -2.63 7.43
CA ASN A 186 -13.96 -3.48 6.26
C ASN A 186 -13.54 -2.75 4.97
N GLU A 187 -13.87 -1.46 4.84
CA GLU A 187 -13.44 -0.64 3.71
C GLU A 187 -11.90 -0.47 3.69
N CYS A 188 -11.26 -0.26 4.85
CA CYS A 188 -9.79 -0.28 4.96
C CYS A 188 -9.19 -1.63 4.55
N ALA A 189 -9.82 -2.75 4.92
CA ALA A 189 -9.34 -4.07 4.49
C ALA A 189 -9.41 -4.25 2.98
N LEU A 190 -10.47 -3.75 2.33
CA LEU A 190 -10.61 -3.77 0.88
C LEU A 190 -9.53 -2.90 0.21
N ALA A 191 -9.34 -1.67 0.67
CA ALA A 191 -8.30 -0.78 0.15
C ALA A 191 -6.89 -1.38 0.31
N ALA A 192 -6.59 -2.02 1.44
CA ALA A 192 -5.33 -2.73 1.66
C ALA A 192 -5.16 -3.92 0.72
N TYR A 193 -6.24 -4.64 0.39
CA TYR A 193 -6.23 -5.72 -0.58
C TYR A 193 -5.97 -5.21 -2.00
N GLU A 194 -6.58 -4.11 -2.41
CA GLU A 194 -6.36 -3.48 -3.72
C GLU A 194 -4.91 -3.01 -3.88
N LEU A 195 -4.34 -2.37 -2.86
CA LEU A 195 -2.92 -1.99 -2.85
C LEU A 195 -1.99 -3.21 -2.96
N LYS A 196 -2.33 -4.32 -2.26
CA LYS A 196 -1.58 -5.57 -2.38
C LYS A 196 -1.63 -6.12 -3.79
N THR A 197 -2.82 -6.18 -4.39
CA THR A 197 -3.02 -6.69 -5.75
C THR A 197 -2.24 -5.85 -6.76
N ALA A 198 -2.32 -4.52 -6.68
CA ALA A 198 -1.58 -3.61 -7.55
C ALA A 198 -0.04 -3.79 -7.42
N ARG A 199 0.46 -3.99 -6.20
CA ARG A 199 1.87 -4.29 -5.95
C ARG A 199 2.29 -5.63 -6.53
N ASP A 200 1.50 -6.67 -6.30
CA ASP A 200 1.81 -8.02 -6.77
C ASP A 200 1.79 -8.08 -8.31
N ASP A 201 0.84 -7.40 -8.96
CA ASP A 201 0.79 -7.25 -10.41
C ASP A 201 2.02 -6.51 -10.95
N LEU A 202 2.42 -5.40 -10.30
CA LEU A 202 3.62 -4.66 -10.68
C LEU A 202 4.87 -5.53 -10.53
N THR A 203 5.02 -6.22 -9.41
CA THR A 203 6.17 -7.10 -9.15
C THR A 203 6.23 -8.25 -10.16
N LYS A 204 5.09 -8.85 -10.49
CA LYS A 204 4.99 -9.91 -11.50
C LYS A 204 5.35 -9.42 -12.91
N ALA A 205 4.92 -8.21 -13.27
CA ALA A 205 5.19 -7.65 -14.60
C ALA A 205 6.67 -7.25 -14.79
N VAL A 206 7.31 -6.74 -13.73
CA VAL A 206 8.67 -6.17 -13.78
C VAL A 206 9.73 -7.22 -13.45
N GLY A 207 9.43 -8.22 -12.62
CA GLY A 207 10.38 -9.20 -12.11
C GLY A 207 11.45 -8.55 -11.21
N ASP A 208 12.58 -9.27 -11.01
CA ASP A 208 13.67 -8.83 -10.13
C ASP A 208 14.53 -7.70 -10.72
N HIS A 209 14.34 -7.38 -12.01
CA HIS A 209 15.15 -6.41 -12.76
C HIS A 209 14.51 -5.04 -12.87
N GLY A 210 13.53 -4.72 -11.99
CA GLY A 210 12.82 -3.46 -11.99
C GLY A 210 13.75 -2.24 -11.87
N GLU A 211 13.50 -1.25 -12.72
CA GLU A 211 14.17 0.05 -12.66
C GLU A 211 13.87 0.74 -11.31
N ARG A 212 14.71 1.73 -10.94
CA ARG A 212 14.56 2.48 -9.68
C ARG A 212 13.13 3.02 -9.46
N LEU A 213 12.49 3.48 -10.54
CA LEU A 213 11.13 4.03 -10.50
C LEU A 213 10.09 2.96 -10.13
N THR A 214 10.13 1.79 -10.78
CA THR A 214 9.16 0.69 -10.52
C THR A 214 9.35 0.07 -9.15
N ARG A 215 10.60 -0.08 -8.70
CA ARG A 215 10.90 -0.52 -7.32
C ARG A 215 10.39 0.49 -6.30
N GLY A 216 10.65 1.79 -6.53
CA GLY A 216 10.16 2.86 -5.66
C GLY A 216 8.63 2.85 -5.54
N LEU A 217 7.91 2.62 -6.63
CA LEU A 217 6.45 2.49 -6.58
C LEU A 217 6.01 1.24 -5.82
N SER A 218 6.67 0.09 -6.05
CA SER A 218 6.36 -1.16 -5.32
C SER A 218 6.54 -0.98 -3.80
N ASP A 219 7.63 -0.31 -3.39
CA ASP A 219 7.88 -0.01 -1.97
C ASP A 219 6.81 0.92 -1.38
N ARG A 220 6.34 1.91 -2.15
CA ARG A 220 5.25 2.81 -1.72
C ARG A 220 3.92 2.08 -1.59
N LEU A 221 3.59 1.20 -2.53
CA LEU A 221 2.40 0.36 -2.44
C LEU A 221 2.43 -0.54 -1.20
N ASP A 222 3.58 -1.14 -0.87
CA ASP A 222 3.72 -1.96 0.33
C ASP A 222 3.63 -1.14 1.62
N ALA A 223 4.24 0.04 1.66
CA ALA A 223 4.14 0.96 2.79
C ALA A 223 2.69 1.42 2.99
N ALA A 224 2.02 1.88 1.94
CA ALA A 224 0.61 2.29 1.96
C ALA A 224 -0.29 1.14 2.44
N ARG A 225 -0.10 -0.07 1.90
CA ARG A 225 -0.80 -1.27 2.34
C ARG A 225 -0.63 -1.52 3.85
N LYS A 226 0.58 -1.39 4.38
CA LYS A 226 0.87 -1.60 5.82
C LYS A 226 0.15 -0.55 6.67
N THR A 227 0.21 0.73 6.29
CA THR A 227 -0.48 1.82 6.98
C THR A 227 -1.99 1.59 7.01
N VAL A 228 -2.61 1.27 5.86
CA VAL A 228 -4.06 1.04 5.77
C VAL A 228 -4.47 -0.25 6.48
N SER A 229 -3.67 -1.31 6.35
CA SER A 229 -3.93 -2.59 7.04
C SER A 229 -3.91 -2.44 8.56
N ALA A 230 -3.08 -1.56 9.12
CA ALA A 230 -3.05 -1.29 10.54
C ALA A 230 -4.38 -0.71 11.07
N LEU A 231 -5.13 0.00 10.22
CA LEU A 231 -6.45 0.54 10.58
C LEU A 231 -7.47 -0.58 10.87
N THR A 232 -7.35 -1.76 10.27
CA THR A 232 -8.28 -2.88 10.51
C THR A 232 -8.25 -3.35 11.96
N GLY A 233 -7.07 -3.28 12.62
CA GLY A 233 -6.87 -3.54 14.04
C GLY A 233 -7.06 -2.31 14.95
N GLY A 234 -7.44 -1.17 14.37
CA GLY A 234 -7.57 0.10 15.06
C GLY A 234 -8.64 0.13 16.15
N PRO A 235 -8.76 1.25 16.89
CA PRO A 235 -9.67 1.39 18.01
C PRO A 235 -11.14 1.19 17.60
N ALA A 236 -11.96 0.77 18.57
CA ALA A 236 -13.40 0.62 18.38
C ALA A 236 -14.15 1.95 18.53
N ASP A 237 -13.57 2.91 19.25
CA ASP A 237 -14.12 4.25 19.42
C ASP A 237 -14.02 5.05 18.12
N ALA A 238 -15.14 5.64 17.69
CA ALA A 238 -15.25 6.32 16.41
C ALA A 238 -14.28 7.52 16.28
N ARG A 239 -14.05 8.27 17.36
CA ARG A 239 -13.19 9.46 17.35
C ARG A 239 -11.72 9.08 17.19
N TYR A 240 -11.26 8.08 17.94
CA TYR A 240 -9.89 7.56 17.81
C TYR A 240 -9.67 6.90 16.46
N PHE A 241 -10.68 6.20 15.94
CA PHE A 241 -10.60 5.60 14.61
C PHE A 241 -10.53 6.66 13.51
N ALA A 242 -11.37 7.71 13.57
CA ALA A 242 -11.32 8.84 12.65
C ALA A 242 -9.95 9.55 12.69
N SER A 243 -9.36 9.73 13.87
CA SER A 243 -7.99 10.24 14.03
C SER A 243 -6.97 9.40 13.27
N ALA A 244 -7.04 8.07 13.45
CA ALA A 244 -6.12 7.14 12.77
C ALA A 244 -6.27 7.18 11.24
N VAL A 245 -7.51 7.25 10.73
CA VAL A 245 -7.79 7.38 9.29
C VAL A 245 -7.20 8.66 8.72
N ARG A 246 -7.39 9.80 9.40
CA ARG A 246 -6.83 11.09 8.96
C ARG A 246 -5.30 11.08 8.98
N THR A 247 -4.70 10.47 9.99
CA THR A 247 -3.23 10.30 10.06
C THR A 247 -2.75 9.49 8.88
N ALA A 248 -3.36 8.32 8.63
CA ALA A 248 -3.01 7.45 7.51
C ALA A 248 -3.12 8.17 6.15
N ARG A 249 -4.20 8.93 5.94
CA ARG A 249 -4.35 9.75 4.72
C ARG A 249 -3.21 10.74 4.53
N LEU A 250 -2.82 11.47 5.58
CA LEU A 250 -1.71 12.43 5.50
C LEU A 250 -0.38 11.73 5.24
N GLU A 251 -0.13 10.59 5.87
CA GLU A 251 1.06 9.77 5.62
C GLU A 251 1.14 9.34 4.15
N LEU A 252 0.05 8.89 3.55
CA LEU A 252 0.01 8.51 2.15
C LEU A 252 0.26 9.70 1.22
N PHE A 253 -0.40 10.84 1.48
CA PHE A 253 -0.23 12.07 0.71
C PHE A 253 1.24 12.53 0.67
N PHE A 254 1.89 12.65 1.83
CA PHE A 254 3.29 13.06 1.89
C PHE A 254 4.27 11.97 1.42
N ALA A 255 3.93 10.70 1.56
CA ALA A 255 4.71 9.62 0.99
C ALA A 255 4.69 9.65 -0.56
N ARG A 256 3.57 10.04 -1.17
CA ARG A 256 3.46 10.24 -2.63
C ARG A 256 4.22 11.47 -3.09
N GLU A 257 4.16 12.59 -2.35
CA GLU A 257 5.01 13.76 -2.59
C GLU A 257 6.49 13.39 -2.61
N ALA A 258 6.97 12.72 -1.56
CA ALA A 258 8.35 12.27 -1.46
C ALA A 258 8.74 11.30 -2.58
N PHE A 259 7.82 10.44 -3.03
CA PHE A 259 8.06 9.57 -4.18
C PHE A 259 8.29 10.38 -5.45
N LEU A 260 7.40 11.32 -5.79
CA LEU A 260 7.54 12.13 -7.01
C LEU A 260 8.77 13.04 -6.95
N SER A 261 9.06 13.66 -5.81
CA SER A 261 10.22 14.53 -5.60
C SER A 261 11.55 13.80 -5.84
N ASN A 262 11.64 12.51 -5.50
CA ASN A 262 12.84 11.70 -5.73
C ASN A 262 13.17 11.48 -7.22
N PHE A 263 12.25 11.76 -8.12
CA PHE A 263 12.37 11.57 -9.56
C PHE A 263 12.22 12.87 -10.36
N SER A 264 11.87 13.99 -9.73
CA SER A 264 11.69 15.30 -10.40
C SER A 264 13.00 16.08 -10.59
N GLY A 265 14.14 15.61 -10.08
CA GLY A 265 15.45 16.29 -10.09
C GLY A 265 16.47 15.65 -11.03
N GLY A 266 16.07 14.87 -12.03
CA GLY A 266 16.94 14.21 -12.99
C GLY A 266 16.94 14.88 -14.35
#